data_43149b6647c1274ecc2fd215b830e64d
#
_entry.id   43149b6647c1274ecc2fd215b830e64d
#
_cell.length_a   1.000
_cell.length_b   1.000
_cell.length_c   1.000
_cell.angle_alpha   90.00
_cell.angle_beta   90.00
_cell.angle_gamma   90.00
#
_symmetry.space_group_name_H-M   'P 1'
#
loop_
_entity.id
_entity.type
_entity.pdbx_description
1 polymer ?
#
loop_
_entity_poly.entity_id
_entity_poly.type
_entity_poly.pdbx_seq_one_letter_code
_entity_poly.pdbx_strand_id
1 'polypeptide(L)'
;MNLSRRERQILEVIFRNGRATAQDVLAQLPDPPTYTSVRGLLRVLETKGHVRHEEEDGRYVYFPTMTRQRAAKSALRNVISTFFDNSPSAAMAALLGGQKPLSEEELDRLEELVTKARKKS
;
A
#
# COMPACT_ATOMS: atom_id res chain seq x y z
N MET A 1 6.45 -8.75 -3.93
CA MET A 1 6.02 -7.70 -4.87
C MET A 1 7.14 -6.74 -5.11
N ASN A 2 7.64 -6.70 -6.34
CA ASN A 2 8.79 -5.86 -6.68
C ASN A 2 8.34 -4.52 -7.23
N LEU A 3 8.00 -3.61 -6.32
CA LEU A 3 7.68 -2.23 -6.69
C LEU A 3 8.89 -1.36 -6.41
N SER A 4 9.28 -0.56 -7.39
CA SER A 4 10.31 0.45 -7.18
C SER A 4 9.76 1.54 -6.26
N ARG A 5 10.66 2.37 -5.74
CA ARG A 5 10.25 3.49 -4.89
C ARG A 5 9.26 4.40 -5.61
N ARG A 6 9.52 4.71 -6.87
CA ARG A 6 8.66 5.62 -7.64
C ARG A 6 7.31 4.97 -7.94
N GLU A 7 7.30 3.67 -8.24
CA GLU A 7 6.06 2.93 -8.44
C GLU A 7 5.19 2.94 -7.19
N ARG A 8 5.80 2.77 -6.01
CA ARG A 8 5.05 2.83 -4.74
C ARG A 8 4.46 4.21 -4.50
N GLN A 9 5.20 5.27 -4.82
CA GLN A 9 4.69 6.63 -4.67
C GLN A 9 3.49 6.88 -5.57
N ILE A 10 3.54 6.42 -6.80
CA ILE A 10 2.44 6.55 -7.75
C ILE A 10 1.21 5.77 -7.27
N LEU A 11 1.42 4.53 -6.86
CA LEU A 11 0.33 3.68 -6.38
C LEU A 11 -0.33 4.29 -5.15
N GLU A 12 0.47 4.90 -4.26
CA GLU A 12 -0.05 5.58 -3.09
C GLU A 12 -0.96 6.75 -3.44
N VAL A 13 -0.59 7.53 -4.46
CA VAL A 13 -1.45 8.62 -4.95
C VAL A 13 -2.79 8.06 -5.44
N ILE A 14 -2.75 6.97 -6.21
CA ILE A 14 -3.95 6.35 -6.76
C ILE A 14 -4.85 5.82 -5.63
N PHE A 15 -4.27 5.15 -4.63
CA PHE A 15 -5.04 4.69 -3.47
C PHE A 15 -5.66 5.84 -2.70
N ARG A 16 -4.90 6.90 -2.48
CA ARG A 16 -5.38 8.06 -1.71
C ARG A 16 -6.54 8.76 -2.40
N ASN A 17 -6.46 8.91 -3.71
CA ASN A 17 -7.47 9.60 -4.49
C ASN A 17 -8.63 8.70 -4.94
N GLY A 18 -8.43 7.39 -4.93
CA GLY A 18 -9.38 6.42 -5.48
C GLY A 18 -9.30 6.28 -6.98
N ARG A 19 -8.89 7.32 -7.69
CA ARG A 19 -8.68 7.35 -9.13
C ARG A 19 -7.77 8.52 -9.47
N ALA A 20 -7.03 8.43 -10.55
CA ALA A 20 -6.14 9.51 -10.93
C ALA A 20 -5.75 9.41 -12.41
N THR A 21 -5.65 10.59 -13.06
CA THR A 21 -5.00 10.69 -14.37
C THR A 21 -3.49 10.77 -14.17
N ALA A 22 -2.73 10.63 -15.25
CA ALA A 22 -1.28 10.80 -15.18
C ALA A 22 -0.91 12.20 -14.68
N GLN A 23 -1.68 13.22 -15.06
CA GLN A 23 -1.45 14.59 -14.60
C GLN A 23 -1.72 14.75 -13.10
N ASP A 24 -2.79 14.12 -12.61
CA ASP A 24 -3.08 14.12 -11.18
C ASP A 24 -1.93 13.51 -10.38
N VAL A 25 -1.41 12.40 -10.88
CA VAL A 25 -0.27 11.71 -10.23
C VAL A 25 0.95 12.62 -10.22
N LEU A 26 1.27 13.20 -11.38
CA LEU A 26 2.44 14.08 -11.50
C LEU A 26 2.35 15.25 -10.52
N ALA A 27 1.18 15.83 -10.35
CA ALA A 27 0.98 16.99 -9.48
C ALA A 27 1.18 16.66 -8.00
N GLN A 28 1.04 15.40 -7.61
CA GLN A 28 1.10 14.98 -6.20
C GLN A 28 2.37 14.24 -5.83
N LEU A 29 3.29 14.03 -6.77
CA LEU A 29 4.54 13.34 -6.47
C LEU A 29 5.58 14.32 -5.92
N PRO A 30 6.36 13.89 -4.90
CA PRO A 30 7.55 14.65 -4.49
C PRO A 30 8.61 14.54 -5.57
N ASP A 31 9.37 15.60 -5.80
CA ASP A 31 10.40 15.64 -6.86
C ASP A 31 9.86 15.04 -8.15
N PRO A 32 8.82 15.66 -8.75
CA PRO A 32 8.10 14.99 -9.83
C PRO A 32 9.00 14.70 -11.03
N PRO A 33 8.91 13.47 -11.57
CA PRO A 33 9.56 13.15 -12.83
C PRO A 33 8.82 13.82 -13.98
N THR A 34 9.27 13.55 -15.21
CA THR A 34 8.55 14.06 -16.36
C THR A 34 7.21 13.37 -16.51
N TYR A 35 6.30 14.03 -17.22
CA TYR A 35 5.00 13.46 -17.56
C TYR A 35 5.16 12.13 -18.30
N THR A 36 6.11 12.07 -19.24
CA THR A 36 6.40 10.85 -19.99
C THR A 36 6.83 9.70 -19.07
N SER A 37 7.67 10.00 -18.07
CA SER A 37 8.09 9.01 -17.09
C SER A 37 6.92 8.48 -16.27
N VAL A 38 6.02 9.37 -15.83
CA VAL A 38 4.82 8.97 -15.09
C VAL A 38 3.98 8.04 -15.92
N ARG A 39 3.75 8.37 -17.19
CA ARG A 39 2.97 7.51 -18.09
C ARG A 39 3.61 6.13 -18.25
N GLY A 40 4.93 6.09 -18.40
CA GLY A 40 5.66 4.83 -18.51
C GLY A 40 5.54 3.98 -17.25
N LEU A 41 5.65 4.61 -16.07
CA LEU A 41 5.52 3.90 -14.80
C LEU A 41 4.10 3.40 -14.57
N LEU A 42 3.09 4.16 -14.99
CA LEU A 42 1.69 3.71 -14.91
C LEU A 42 1.46 2.49 -15.80
N ARG A 43 2.06 2.46 -16.99
CA ARG A 43 1.99 1.29 -17.86
C ARG A 43 2.62 0.08 -17.21
N VAL A 44 3.77 0.25 -16.56
CA VAL A 44 4.43 -0.83 -15.84
C VAL A 44 3.55 -1.35 -14.70
N LEU A 45 2.94 -0.43 -13.93
CA LEU A 45 2.03 -0.82 -12.85
C LEU A 45 0.82 -1.57 -13.37
N GLU A 46 0.31 -1.18 -14.53
CA GLU A 46 -0.82 -1.88 -15.14
C GLU A 46 -0.41 -3.27 -15.62
N THR A 47 0.76 -3.39 -16.23
CA THR A 47 1.30 -4.68 -16.66
C THR A 47 1.50 -5.61 -15.47
N LYS A 48 1.94 -5.07 -14.34
CA LYS A 48 2.11 -5.86 -13.10
C LYS A 48 0.79 -6.17 -12.41
N GLY A 49 -0.33 -5.61 -12.88
CA GLY A 49 -1.64 -5.91 -12.34
C GLY A 49 -2.05 -5.07 -11.14
N HIS A 50 -1.33 -4.00 -10.82
CA HIS A 50 -1.63 -3.16 -9.66
C HIS A 50 -2.67 -2.09 -9.94
N VAL A 51 -2.77 -1.66 -11.20
CA VAL A 51 -3.75 -0.65 -11.62
C VAL A 51 -4.41 -1.10 -12.91
N ARG A 52 -5.58 -0.54 -13.19
CA ARG A 52 -6.26 -0.64 -14.45
C ARG A 52 -6.64 0.77 -14.89
N HIS A 53 -6.96 0.95 -16.17
CA HIS A 53 -7.38 2.27 -16.63
C HIS A 53 -8.69 2.18 -17.40
N GLU A 54 -9.39 3.31 -17.43
CA GLU A 54 -10.55 3.56 -18.28
C GLU A 54 -10.31 4.87 -19.00
N GLU A 55 -10.90 4.99 -20.18
CA GLU A 55 -10.79 6.22 -20.94
C GLU A 55 -11.99 7.11 -20.66
N GLU A 56 -11.74 8.35 -20.25
CA GLU A 56 -12.79 9.35 -19.98
C GLU A 56 -12.36 10.66 -20.62
N ASP A 57 -13.19 11.17 -21.49
CA ASP A 57 -12.94 12.45 -22.19
C ASP A 57 -11.57 12.51 -22.87
N GLY A 58 -11.18 11.41 -23.50
CA GLY A 58 -9.90 11.33 -24.19
C GLY A 58 -8.69 11.15 -23.30
N ARG A 59 -8.88 10.91 -22.00
CA ARG A 59 -7.81 10.71 -21.04
C ARG A 59 -7.93 9.35 -20.38
N TYR A 60 -6.77 8.78 -20.01
CA TYR A 60 -6.74 7.58 -19.22
C TYR A 60 -6.86 7.94 -17.74
N VAL A 61 -7.83 7.33 -17.08
CA VAL A 61 -8.02 7.44 -15.64
C VAL A 61 -7.65 6.10 -15.04
N TYR A 62 -6.74 6.10 -14.08
CA TYR A 62 -6.21 4.89 -13.46
C TYR A 62 -6.88 4.61 -12.12
N PHE A 63 -7.20 3.34 -11.90
CA PHE A 63 -7.85 2.86 -10.67
C PHE A 63 -7.01 1.74 -10.07
N PRO A 64 -6.98 1.60 -8.75
CA PRO A 64 -6.33 0.43 -8.16
C PRO A 64 -7.14 -0.83 -8.44
N THR A 65 -6.45 -1.93 -8.67
CA THR A 65 -7.11 -3.22 -8.92
C THR A 65 -7.57 -3.89 -7.64
N MET A 66 -7.04 -3.45 -6.49
CA MET A 66 -7.48 -3.92 -5.19
C MET A 66 -7.58 -2.73 -4.24
N THR A 67 -8.37 -2.88 -3.19
CA THR A 67 -8.50 -1.83 -2.19
C THR A 67 -7.18 -1.63 -1.47
N ARG A 68 -7.00 -0.44 -0.89
CA ARG A 68 -5.83 -0.13 -0.08
C ARG A 68 -5.66 -1.14 1.05
N GLN A 69 -6.78 -1.53 1.67
CA GLN A 69 -6.78 -2.47 2.77
C GLN A 69 -6.27 -3.85 2.34
N ARG A 70 -6.73 -4.35 1.20
CA ARG A 70 -6.26 -5.64 0.68
C ARG A 70 -4.78 -5.59 0.32
N ALA A 71 -4.34 -4.49 -0.30
CA ALA A 71 -2.94 -4.30 -0.65
C ALA A 71 -2.07 -4.28 0.62
N ALA A 72 -2.52 -3.59 1.66
CA ALA A 72 -1.80 -3.53 2.93
C ALA A 72 -1.67 -4.91 3.57
N LYS A 73 -2.74 -5.70 3.57
CA LYS A 73 -2.70 -7.07 4.11
C LYS A 73 -1.74 -7.96 3.33
N SER A 74 -1.75 -7.85 2.01
CA SER A 74 -0.84 -8.62 1.16
C SER A 74 0.62 -8.26 1.43
N ALA A 75 0.91 -6.96 1.52
CA ALA A 75 2.26 -6.48 1.82
C ALA A 75 2.72 -6.96 3.20
N LEU A 76 1.83 -6.91 4.19
CA LEU A 76 2.15 -7.37 5.54
C LEU A 76 2.48 -8.85 5.56
N ARG A 77 1.68 -9.68 4.87
CA ARG A 77 1.98 -11.12 4.77
C ARG A 77 3.35 -11.36 4.17
N ASN A 78 3.73 -10.60 3.14
CA ASN A 78 5.04 -10.74 2.51
C ASN A 78 6.17 -10.40 3.48
N VAL A 79 6.00 -9.33 4.28
CA VAL A 79 6.99 -8.95 5.28
C VAL A 79 7.14 -10.05 6.33
N ILE A 80 6.03 -10.56 6.84
CA ILE A 80 6.06 -11.60 7.87
C ILE A 80 6.70 -12.88 7.32
N SER A 81 6.38 -13.24 6.08
CA SER A 81 6.98 -14.42 5.44
C SER A 81 8.48 -14.25 5.23
N THR A 82 8.90 -13.07 4.77
CA THR A 82 10.29 -12.83 4.38
C THR A 82 11.21 -12.63 5.58
N PHE A 83 10.78 -11.86 6.57
CA PHE A 83 11.65 -11.41 7.67
C PHE A 83 11.34 -12.04 9.01
N PHE A 84 10.19 -12.68 9.19
CA PHE A 84 9.75 -13.19 10.48
C PHE A 84 9.36 -14.67 10.42
N ASP A 85 9.83 -15.39 9.41
CA ASP A 85 9.61 -16.84 9.25
C ASP A 85 8.14 -17.24 9.40
N ASN A 86 7.23 -16.43 8.82
CA ASN A 86 5.77 -16.64 8.90
C ASN A 86 5.22 -16.59 10.33
N SER A 87 5.91 -15.92 11.24
CA SER A 87 5.47 -15.80 12.63
C SER A 87 4.85 -14.43 12.92
N PRO A 88 3.51 -14.35 13.04
CA PRO A 88 2.88 -13.07 13.43
C PRO A 88 3.34 -12.59 14.80
N SER A 89 3.59 -13.50 15.74
CA SER A 89 4.04 -13.09 17.08
C SER A 89 5.45 -12.50 17.05
N ALA A 90 6.33 -13.00 16.18
CA ALA A 90 7.66 -12.42 16.01
C ALA A 90 7.57 -10.99 15.44
N ALA A 91 6.67 -10.80 14.47
CA ALA A 91 6.46 -9.48 13.90
C ALA A 91 5.90 -8.51 14.95
N MET A 92 4.96 -8.97 15.76
CA MET A 92 4.37 -8.16 16.82
C MET A 92 5.39 -7.83 17.89
N ALA A 93 6.25 -8.78 18.27
CA ALA A 93 7.31 -8.54 19.22
C ALA A 93 8.27 -7.44 18.74
N ALA A 94 8.58 -7.44 17.44
CA ALA A 94 9.42 -6.41 16.85
C ALA A 94 8.75 -5.03 16.92
N LEU A 95 7.44 -4.96 16.68
CA LEU A 95 6.69 -3.72 16.79
C LEU A 95 6.66 -3.20 18.22
N LEU A 96 6.39 -4.08 19.18
CA LEU A 96 6.28 -3.70 20.59
C LEU A 96 7.62 -3.35 21.20
N GLY A 97 8.71 -3.93 20.69
CA GLY A 97 10.07 -3.67 21.15
C GLY A 97 10.74 -2.48 20.46
N GLY A 98 10.01 -1.72 19.66
CA GLY A 98 10.57 -0.57 18.94
C GLY A 98 11.00 0.57 19.86
N GLN A 99 11.76 1.52 19.30
CA GLN A 99 12.31 2.63 20.09
C GLN A 99 11.26 3.56 20.65
N LYS A 100 10.10 3.68 19.99
CA LYS A 100 8.98 4.47 20.49
C LYS A 100 7.96 3.55 21.11
N PRO A 101 7.72 3.67 22.43
CA PRO A 101 6.69 2.86 23.06
C PRO A 101 5.32 3.22 22.48
N LEU A 102 4.46 2.21 22.37
CA LEU A 102 3.08 2.43 21.96
C LEU A 102 2.31 3.15 23.07
N SER A 103 1.35 3.98 22.67
CA SER A 103 0.48 4.64 23.63
C SER A 103 -0.44 3.64 24.32
N GLU A 104 -0.99 4.02 25.47
CA GLU A 104 -1.99 3.20 26.16
C GLU A 104 -3.20 2.94 25.26
N GLU A 105 -3.61 3.92 24.47
CA GLU A 105 -4.73 3.77 23.52
C GLU A 105 -4.43 2.69 22.48
N GLU A 106 -3.21 2.69 21.92
CA GLU A 106 -2.81 1.68 20.95
C GLU A 106 -2.73 0.30 21.58
N LEU A 107 -2.19 0.20 22.80
CA LEU A 107 -2.12 -1.08 23.50
C LEU A 107 -3.50 -1.63 23.79
N ASP A 108 -4.45 -0.79 24.21
CA ASP A 108 -5.83 -1.19 24.45
C ASP A 108 -6.47 -1.68 23.14
N ARG A 109 -6.21 -0.99 22.05
CA ARG A 109 -6.72 -1.39 20.73
C ARG A 109 -6.21 -2.77 20.33
N LEU A 110 -4.92 -3.01 20.55
CA LEU A 110 -4.30 -4.31 20.24
C LEU A 110 -4.90 -5.42 21.08
N GLU A 111 -5.14 -5.17 22.37
CA GLU A 111 -5.78 -6.16 23.24
C GLU A 111 -7.18 -6.51 22.75
N GLU A 112 -7.95 -5.52 22.33
CA GLU A 112 -9.29 -5.76 21.74
C GLU A 112 -9.20 -6.65 20.51
N LEU A 113 -8.23 -6.41 19.64
CA LEU A 113 -8.06 -7.18 18.41
C LEU A 113 -7.69 -8.63 18.73
N VAL A 114 -6.81 -8.85 19.72
CA VAL A 114 -6.44 -10.20 20.17
C VAL A 114 -7.65 -10.93 20.73
N THR A 115 -8.45 -10.24 21.55
CA THR A 115 -9.65 -10.82 22.15
C THR A 115 -10.65 -11.26 21.08
N LYS A 116 -10.85 -10.40 20.07
CA LYS A 116 -11.74 -10.75 18.95
C LYS A 116 -11.23 -11.95 18.17
N ALA A 117 -9.93 -12.02 17.93
CA ALA A 117 -9.33 -13.14 17.22
C ALA A 117 -9.54 -14.45 17.95
N ARG A 118 -9.42 -14.45 19.29
CA ARG A 118 -9.66 -15.63 20.10
C ARG A 118 -11.09 -16.13 20.01
N LYS A 119 -12.07 -15.19 19.93
CA LYS A 119 -13.49 -15.54 19.85
C LYS A 119 -13.85 -16.18 18.51
N LYS A 120 -13.07 -15.95 17.48
CA LYS A 120 -13.31 -16.51 16.15
C LYS A 120 -12.73 -17.91 15.97
N SER A 121 -11.91 -18.34 16.87
CA SER A 121 -11.23 -19.65 16.77
C SER A 121 -12.11 -20.80 17.24
#